data_5a3a402e9bab6fd03bc8c87d2d4b770f
#
_entry.id   5a3a402e9bab6fd03bc8c87d2d4b770f
#
_cell.length_a   1.000
_cell.length_b   1.000
_cell.length_c   1.000
_cell.angle_alpha   90.00
_cell.angle_beta   90.00
_cell.angle_gamma   90.00
#
_symmetry.space_group_name_H-M   'P 1'
#
loop_
_entity.id
_entity.type
_entity.pdbx_description
1 polymer ?
#
loop_
_entity_poly.entity_id
_entity_poly.type
_entity_poly.pdbx_seq_one_letter_code
_entity_poly.pdbx_strand_id
1 'polypeptide(L)'
;MIVLDTHAWFWLVASPEHLSATGAEAIDRSDRLGISAITCWEIAMLVEKGRIEIDRPVQRWLEDALTSTGTVLLPIDPSVAALAARLPLHGDPADRIVVATAITAGAELLTKDQKIRASGLVITIW
;
A
#
# COMPACT_ATOMS: atom_id res chain seq x y z
N MET A 1 -2.60 6.32 -12.06
CA MET A 1 -2.40 5.24 -11.08
C MET A 1 -2.45 5.79 -9.66
N ILE A 2 -3.05 5.06 -8.76
CA ILE A 2 -2.99 5.29 -7.31
C ILE A 2 -2.25 4.11 -6.69
N VAL A 3 -1.29 4.39 -5.82
CA VAL A 3 -0.64 3.37 -4.99
C VAL A 3 -1.38 3.29 -3.66
N LEU A 4 -1.69 2.09 -3.19
CA LEU A 4 -2.36 1.87 -1.92
C LEU A 4 -1.35 1.49 -0.85
N ASP A 5 -1.47 2.08 0.33
CA ASP A 5 -0.77 1.64 1.52
C ASP A 5 -1.28 0.25 1.93
N THR A 6 -0.51 -0.46 2.72
CA THR A 6 -0.80 -1.84 3.10
C THR A 6 -2.20 -2.01 3.68
N HIS A 7 -2.58 -1.19 4.68
CA HIS A 7 -3.91 -1.28 5.28
C HIS A 7 -5.02 -0.91 4.29
N ALA A 8 -4.80 0.09 3.46
CA ALA A 8 -5.78 0.51 2.47
C ALA A 8 -6.08 -0.62 1.48
N TRP A 9 -5.05 -1.31 1.00
CA TRP A 9 -5.24 -2.44 0.10
C TRP A 9 -5.90 -3.63 0.79
N PHE A 10 -5.48 -3.95 2.02
CA PHE A 10 -6.12 -5.00 2.80
C PHE A 10 -7.61 -4.70 3.00
N TRP A 11 -7.95 -3.47 3.36
CA TRP A 11 -9.36 -3.09 3.54
C TRP A 11 -10.14 -3.15 2.24
N LEU A 12 -9.56 -2.73 1.13
CA LEU A 12 -10.23 -2.84 -0.17
C LEU A 12 -10.68 -4.28 -0.45
N VAL A 13 -9.85 -5.25 -0.09
CA VAL A 13 -10.12 -6.67 -0.35
C VAL A 13 -11.02 -7.28 0.72
N ALA A 14 -10.71 -7.04 1.99
CA ALA A 14 -11.29 -7.79 3.11
C ALA A 14 -12.37 -7.03 3.89
N SER A 15 -12.31 -5.70 3.93
CA SER A 15 -13.19 -4.88 4.76
C SER A 15 -13.37 -3.47 4.15
N PRO A 16 -14.03 -3.36 2.98
CA PRO A 16 -14.14 -2.08 2.27
C PRO A 16 -14.78 -0.96 3.10
N GLU A 17 -15.58 -1.31 4.09
CA GLU A 17 -16.22 -0.35 5.00
C GLU A 17 -15.22 0.46 5.83
N HIS A 18 -13.97 0.03 5.93
CA HIS A 18 -12.92 0.77 6.63
C HIS A 18 -12.29 1.88 5.76
N LEU A 19 -12.53 1.85 4.46
CA LEU A 19 -12.07 2.92 3.59
C LEU A 19 -12.90 4.18 3.80
N SER A 20 -12.25 5.35 3.75
CA SER A 20 -12.99 6.60 3.74
C SER A 20 -13.80 6.75 2.46
N ALA A 21 -14.84 7.57 2.48
CA ALA A 21 -15.62 7.86 1.27
C ALA A 21 -14.73 8.44 0.17
N THR A 22 -13.83 9.35 0.52
CA THR A 22 -12.87 9.95 -0.41
C THR A 22 -11.94 8.88 -1.00
N GLY A 23 -11.43 7.97 -0.16
CA GLY A 23 -10.55 6.89 -0.61
C GLY A 23 -11.25 5.92 -1.54
N ALA A 24 -12.46 5.50 -1.19
CA ALA A 24 -13.26 4.61 -2.03
C ALA A 24 -13.55 5.24 -3.40
N GLU A 25 -13.92 6.51 -3.41
CA GLU A 25 -14.18 7.24 -4.63
C GLU A 25 -12.94 7.37 -5.52
N ALA A 26 -11.78 7.63 -4.90
CA ALA A 26 -10.51 7.70 -5.63
C ALA A 26 -10.16 6.37 -6.30
N ILE A 27 -10.40 5.26 -5.61
CA ILE A 27 -10.20 3.93 -6.17
C ILE A 27 -11.09 3.71 -7.39
N ASP A 28 -12.37 4.06 -7.28
CA ASP A 28 -13.34 3.89 -8.37
C ASP A 28 -12.98 4.71 -9.61
N ARG A 29 -12.39 5.88 -9.42
CA ARG A 29 -12.01 6.76 -10.53
C ARG A 29 -10.65 6.42 -11.13
N SER A 30 -9.83 5.65 -10.44
CA SER A 30 -8.48 5.34 -10.91
C SER A 30 -8.50 4.33 -12.05
N ASP A 31 -7.70 4.58 -13.06
CA ASP A 31 -7.50 3.64 -14.16
C ASP A 31 -6.67 2.43 -13.75
N ARG A 32 -5.78 2.60 -12.77
CA ARG A 32 -4.88 1.54 -12.28
C ARG A 32 -4.62 1.69 -10.80
N LEU A 33 -4.56 0.55 -10.12
CA LEU A 33 -4.15 0.46 -8.71
C LEU A 33 -2.80 -0.23 -8.63
N GLY A 34 -1.96 0.22 -7.74
CA GLY A 34 -0.65 -0.41 -7.49
C GLY A 34 -0.40 -0.59 -6.01
N ILE A 35 0.41 -1.58 -5.68
CA ILE A 35 0.97 -1.76 -4.33
C ILE A 35 2.46 -1.99 -4.43
N SER A 36 3.19 -1.56 -3.40
CA SER A 36 4.59 -1.91 -3.26
C SER A 36 4.75 -3.41 -2.98
N ALA A 37 5.81 -4.01 -3.50
CA ALA A 37 6.16 -5.39 -3.16
C ALA A 37 6.27 -5.61 -1.65
N ILE A 38 6.68 -4.60 -0.88
CA ILE A 38 6.77 -4.68 0.59
C ILE A 38 5.41 -4.92 1.24
N THR A 39 4.32 -4.49 0.60
CA THR A 39 2.97 -4.69 1.12
C THR A 39 2.64 -6.17 1.27
N CYS A 40 3.08 -7.01 0.34
CA CYS A 40 2.88 -8.46 0.46
C CYS A 40 3.57 -9.01 1.71
N TRP A 41 4.80 -8.57 1.97
CA TRP A 41 5.54 -9.00 3.16
C TRP A 41 4.89 -8.47 4.43
N GLU A 42 4.43 -7.22 4.44
CA GLU A 42 3.77 -6.65 5.61
C GLU A 42 2.50 -7.42 5.97
N ILE A 43 1.68 -7.77 4.98
CA ILE A 43 0.47 -8.56 5.22
C ILE A 43 0.83 -9.94 5.77
N ALA A 44 1.82 -10.61 5.16
CA ALA A 44 2.27 -11.92 5.63
C ALA A 44 2.75 -11.84 7.09
N MET A 45 3.47 -10.79 7.44
CA MET A 45 3.97 -10.57 8.80
C MET A 45 2.82 -10.29 9.79
N LEU A 46 1.83 -9.51 9.39
CA LEU A 46 0.66 -9.25 10.24
C LEU A 46 -0.14 -10.51 10.51
N VAL A 47 -0.29 -11.38 9.51
CA VAL A 47 -0.93 -12.69 9.68
C VAL A 47 -0.13 -13.54 10.66
N GLU A 48 1.17 -13.61 10.47
CA GLU A 48 2.07 -14.41 11.31
C GLU A 48 2.03 -13.96 12.77
N LYS A 49 1.90 -12.66 13.00
CA LYS A 49 1.80 -12.08 14.36
C LYS A 49 0.38 -12.13 14.94
N GLY A 50 -0.57 -12.69 14.22
CA GLY A 50 -1.96 -12.78 14.67
C GLY A 50 -2.69 -11.43 14.73
N ARG A 51 -2.21 -10.41 14.02
CA ARG A 51 -2.81 -9.07 14.03
C ARG A 51 -3.94 -8.91 13.02
N ILE A 52 -3.94 -9.73 11.98
CA ILE A 52 -5.05 -9.85 11.04
C ILE A 52 -5.33 -11.32 10.78
N GLU A 53 -6.58 -11.62 10.47
CA GLU A 53 -7.02 -12.97 10.13
C GLU A 53 -7.44 -13.00 8.67
N ILE A 54 -7.07 -14.10 8.00
CA ILE A 54 -7.46 -14.36 6.61
C ILE A 54 -7.99 -15.80 6.52
N ASP A 55 -8.74 -16.08 5.46
CA ASP A 55 -9.49 -17.33 5.30
C ASP A 55 -8.77 -18.43 4.53
N ARG A 56 -7.50 -18.23 4.19
CA ARG A 56 -6.70 -19.18 3.39
C ARG A 56 -5.22 -18.93 3.65
N PRO A 57 -4.30 -19.82 3.18
CA PRO A 57 -2.86 -19.57 3.29
C PRO A 57 -2.47 -18.22 2.69
N VAL A 58 -1.55 -17.51 3.34
CA VAL A 58 -1.26 -16.12 3.00
C VAL A 58 -0.80 -15.93 1.56
N GLN A 59 0.03 -16.84 1.04
CA GLN A 59 0.48 -16.73 -0.35
C GLN A 59 -0.72 -16.76 -1.31
N ARG A 60 -1.66 -17.67 -1.09
CA ARG A 60 -2.86 -17.78 -1.91
C ARG A 60 -3.73 -16.54 -1.79
N TRP A 61 -3.89 -16.04 -0.56
CA TRP A 61 -4.66 -14.82 -0.33
C TRP A 61 -4.07 -13.64 -1.11
N LEU A 62 -2.75 -13.48 -1.07
CA LEU A 62 -2.08 -12.40 -1.79
C LEU A 62 -2.24 -12.52 -3.31
N GLU A 63 -2.07 -13.72 -3.84
CA GLU A 63 -2.27 -13.98 -5.28
C GLU A 63 -3.70 -13.70 -5.72
N ASP A 64 -4.66 -14.18 -4.96
CA ASP A 64 -6.09 -13.96 -5.25
C ASP A 64 -6.46 -12.48 -5.15
N ALA A 65 -5.92 -11.77 -4.15
CA ALA A 65 -6.17 -10.35 -3.96
C ALA A 65 -5.64 -9.50 -5.13
N LEU A 66 -4.43 -9.80 -5.59
CA LEU A 66 -3.87 -9.13 -6.77
C LEU A 66 -4.74 -9.32 -8.01
N THR A 67 -5.18 -10.55 -8.23
CA THR A 67 -6.01 -10.89 -9.39
C THR A 67 -7.39 -10.24 -9.31
N SER A 68 -8.05 -10.36 -8.16
CA SER A 68 -9.44 -9.87 -8.01
C SER A 68 -9.56 -8.36 -8.09
N THR A 69 -8.55 -7.63 -7.65
CA THR A 69 -8.55 -6.16 -7.68
C THR A 69 -7.87 -5.60 -8.94
N GLY A 70 -7.20 -6.44 -9.72
CA GLY A 70 -6.40 -5.98 -10.85
C GLY A 70 -5.25 -5.08 -10.44
N THR A 71 -4.78 -5.21 -9.19
CA THR A 71 -3.71 -4.38 -8.65
C THR A 71 -2.36 -4.79 -9.23
N VAL A 72 -1.57 -3.80 -9.63
CA VAL A 72 -0.21 -4.02 -10.15
C VAL A 72 0.76 -4.11 -8.97
N LEU A 73 1.58 -5.15 -8.99
CA LEU A 73 2.65 -5.31 -8.00
C LEU A 73 3.88 -4.52 -8.46
N LEU A 74 4.25 -3.49 -7.71
CA LEU A 74 5.36 -2.61 -8.03
C LEU A 74 6.63 -3.06 -7.31
N PRO A 75 7.74 -3.27 -8.03
CA PRO A 75 8.95 -3.83 -7.43
C PRO A 75 9.69 -2.84 -6.54
N ILE A 76 10.52 -3.38 -5.65
CA ILE A 76 11.53 -2.61 -4.91
C ILE A 76 12.80 -2.68 -5.75
N ASP A 77 12.84 -1.88 -6.81
CA ASP A 77 14.00 -1.83 -7.70
C ASP A 77 15.09 -0.91 -7.13
N PRO A 78 16.25 -0.78 -7.78
CA PRO A 78 17.33 0.07 -7.25
C PRO A 78 16.92 1.52 -7.01
N SER A 79 16.06 2.10 -7.86
CA SER A 79 15.63 3.50 -7.67
C SER A 79 14.72 3.66 -6.46
N VAL A 80 13.80 2.75 -6.26
CA VAL A 80 12.92 2.73 -5.08
C VAL A 80 13.75 2.53 -3.81
N ALA A 81 14.64 1.56 -3.81
CA ALA A 81 15.48 1.24 -2.66
C ALA A 81 16.35 2.44 -2.25
N ALA A 82 17.01 3.07 -3.22
CA ALA A 82 17.88 4.22 -2.96
C ALA A 82 17.10 5.42 -2.44
N LEU A 83 15.93 5.70 -3.02
CA LEU A 83 15.06 6.78 -2.56
C LEU A 83 14.54 6.50 -1.14
N ALA A 84 14.04 5.32 -0.88
CA ALA A 84 13.52 4.94 0.44
C ALA A 84 14.56 5.13 1.55
N ALA A 85 15.80 4.78 1.27
CA ALA A 85 16.88 4.87 2.25
C ALA A 85 17.15 6.31 2.71
N ARG A 86 16.91 7.31 1.86
CA ARG A 86 17.20 8.72 2.18
C ARG A 86 15.96 9.56 2.50
N LEU A 87 14.75 9.01 2.43
CA LEU A 87 13.54 9.77 2.77
C LEU A 87 13.54 10.12 4.26
N PRO A 88 13.26 11.40 4.59
CA PRO A 88 13.23 11.86 5.98
C PRO A 88 11.90 11.49 6.66
N LEU A 89 11.56 10.21 6.65
CA LEU A 89 10.39 9.66 7.31
C LEU A 89 10.87 8.68 8.37
N HIS A 90 10.56 8.97 9.64
CA HIS A 90 10.97 8.15 10.77
C HIS A 90 9.90 7.13 11.12
N GLY A 91 10.34 6.02 11.72
CA GLY A 91 9.47 4.92 12.13
C GLY A 91 9.69 3.67 11.31
N ASP A 92 8.61 3.01 10.89
CA ASP A 92 8.69 1.75 10.17
C ASP A 92 9.40 1.91 8.81
N PRO A 93 10.50 1.17 8.56
CA PRO A 93 11.17 1.21 7.25
C PRO A 93 10.26 0.87 6.07
N ALA A 94 9.25 0.03 6.28
CA ALA A 94 8.30 -0.32 5.24
C ALA A 94 7.52 0.90 4.72
N ASP A 95 7.21 1.86 5.60
CA ASP A 95 6.52 3.09 5.21
C ASP A 95 7.36 3.89 4.21
N ARG A 96 8.67 3.97 4.40
CA ARG A 96 9.57 4.65 3.46
C ARG A 96 9.56 3.97 2.09
N ILE A 97 9.51 2.66 2.07
CA ILE A 97 9.47 1.88 0.82
C ILE A 97 8.16 2.12 0.09
N VAL A 98 7.04 2.15 0.80
CA VAL A 98 5.72 2.44 0.20
C VAL A 98 5.71 3.85 -0.39
N VAL A 99 6.17 4.84 0.37
CA VAL A 99 6.23 6.23 -0.10
C VAL A 99 7.16 6.36 -1.31
N ALA A 100 8.34 5.76 -1.26
CA ALA A 100 9.28 5.78 -2.37
C ALA A 100 8.70 5.11 -3.63
N THR A 101 7.93 4.05 -3.45
CA THR A 101 7.24 3.37 -4.54
C THR A 101 6.25 4.31 -5.24
N ALA A 102 5.44 5.02 -4.47
CA ALA A 102 4.48 5.97 -5.01
C ALA A 102 5.17 7.13 -5.73
N ILE A 103 6.21 7.71 -5.13
CA ILE A 103 6.99 8.78 -5.75
C ILE A 103 7.60 8.33 -7.08
N THR A 104 8.24 7.17 -7.10
CA THR A 104 8.90 6.63 -8.29
C THR A 104 7.89 6.34 -9.40
N ALA A 105 6.69 5.89 -9.05
CA ALA A 105 5.61 5.67 -10.00
C ALA A 105 4.93 6.95 -10.48
N GLY A 106 5.24 8.10 -9.90
CA GLY A 106 4.55 9.36 -10.18
C GLY A 106 3.08 9.31 -9.77
N ALA A 107 2.77 8.58 -8.71
CA ALA A 107 1.40 8.29 -8.28
C ALA A 107 1.09 8.93 -6.92
N GLU A 108 -0.20 9.21 -6.71
CA GLU A 108 -0.70 9.56 -5.38
C GLU A 108 -0.74 8.30 -4.51
N LEU A 109 -0.66 8.49 -3.20
CA LEU A 109 -0.70 7.40 -2.22
C LEU A 109 -1.98 7.45 -1.41
N LEU A 110 -2.76 6.37 -1.45
CA LEU A 110 -3.93 6.21 -0.60
C LEU A 110 -3.49 5.65 0.74
N THR A 111 -3.55 6.47 1.78
CA THR A 111 -3.12 6.10 3.13
C THR A 111 -3.88 6.86 4.20
N LYS A 112 -4.18 6.19 5.29
CA LYS A 112 -4.72 6.79 6.52
C LYS A 112 -3.61 7.27 7.45
N ASP A 113 -2.38 6.86 7.23
CA ASP A 113 -1.27 7.10 8.15
C ASP A 113 -0.97 8.61 8.30
N GLN A 114 -1.09 9.12 9.53
CA GLN A 114 -0.91 10.54 9.81
C GLN A 114 0.52 11.02 9.59
N LYS A 115 1.51 10.19 9.88
CA LYS A 115 2.92 10.56 9.66
C LYS A 115 3.22 10.78 8.19
N ILE A 116 2.73 9.87 7.36
CA ILE A 116 2.91 9.96 5.91
C ILE A 116 2.17 11.18 5.38
N ARG A 117 0.91 11.37 5.78
CA ARG A 117 0.09 12.50 5.34
C ARG A 117 0.70 13.85 5.74
N ALA A 118 1.24 13.92 6.96
CA ALA A 118 1.86 15.14 7.47
C ALA A 118 3.25 15.42 6.87
N SER A 119 3.89 14.41 6.29
CA SER A 119 5.27 14.53 5.80
C SER A 119 5.41 15.45 4.60
N GLY A 120 4.38 15.55 3.76
CA GLY A 120 4.46 16.30 2.51
C GLY A 120 5.36 15.68 1.45
N LEU A 121 5.85 14.46 1.66
CA LEU A 121 6.78 13.79 0.74
C LEU A 121 6.09 13.28 -0.52
N VAL A 122 4.82 12.98 -0.44
CA VAL A 122 4.00 12.44 -1.53
C VAL A 122 2.59 13.00 -1.40
N ILE A 123 1.89 13.14 -2.51
CA ILE A 123 0.48 13.55 -2.47
C ILE A 123 -0.34 12.37 -1.94
N THR A 124 -1.09 12.60 -0.88
CA THR A 124 -1.89 11.55 -0.23
C THR A 124 -3.38 11.78 -0.41
N ILE A 125 -4.12 10.68 -0.39
CA ILE A 125 -5.58 10.65 -0.42
C ILE A 125 -6.06 9.87 0.79
N TRP A 126 -7.08 10.41 1.43
CA TRP A 126 -7.84 9.69 2.45
C TRP A 126 -9.20 10.33 2.74
#